data_701406ca2a5bd08735f6e634bd5351ee
#
_entry.id   701406ca2a5bd08735f6e634bd5351ee
#
_cell.length_a   1.000
_cell.length_b   1.000
_cell.length_c   1.000
_cell.angle_alpha   90.00
_cell.angle_beta   90.00
_cell.angle_gamma   90.00
#
_symmetry.space_group_name_H-M   'P 1'
#
loop_
_entity.id
_entity.type
_entity.pdbx_description
1 polymer ?
#
loop_
_entity_poly.entity_id
_entity_poly.type
_entity_poly.pdbx_seq_one_letter_code
_entity_poly.pdbx_strand_id
1 'polypeptide(L)'
;MNRLCCVLLALLPVTAFAYPIEVEKQYQGVKIDYVTRDLFYDTGAITVSNFGDVDARCAVVFANGPEAPRTRRVQVAAGKSMDVSAKFNRSIIKLRIKLSCEPA
;
A
#
# COMPACT_ATOMS: atom_id res chain seq x y z
N MET A 1 -24.05 -34.94 14.25
CA MET A 1 -23.89 -34.10 15.43
C MET A 1 -22.65 -33.26 15.35
N ASN A 2 -21.54 -33.87 15.08
CA ASN A 2 -20.26 -33.13 15.03
C ASN A 2 -20.18 -32.09 13.95
N ARG A 3 -21.04 -32.21 12.99
CA ARG A 3 -21.04 -31.26 11.84
C ARG A 3 -21.41 -29.85 12.25
N LEU A 4 -22.21 -29.70 13.30
CA LEU A 4 -22.63 -28.39 13.75
C LEU A 4 -21.46 -27.56 14.25
N CYS A 5 -20.52 -28.19 14.91
CA CYS A 5 -19.35 -27.49 15.42
C CYS A 5 -18.50 -26.94 14.26
N CYS A 6 -18.33 -27.72 13.21
CA CYS A 6 -17.55 -27.28 12.06
C CYS A 6 -18.21 -26.10 11.35
N VAL A 7 -19.54 -26.13 11.24
CA VAL A 7 -20.28 -25.05 10.60
C VAL A 7 -20.14 -23.76 11.40
N LEU A 8 -20.21 -23.85 12.70
CA LEU A 8 -20.07 -22.67 13.56
C LEU A 8 -18.69 -22.04 13.41
N LEU A 9 -17.66 -22.86 13.34
CA LEU A 9 -16.31 -22.35 13.17
C LEU A 9 -16.14 -21.64 11.83
N ALA A 10 -16.78 -22.16 10.79
CA ALA A 10 -16.71 -21.56 9.47
C ALA A 10 -17.41 -20.21 9.41
N LEU A 11 -18.32 -19.95 10.33
CA LEU A 11 -19.06 -18.70 10.36
C LEU A 11 -18.42 -17.61 11.21
N LEU A 12 -17.32 -17.91 11.86
CA LEU A 12 -16.63 -16.89 12.65
C LEU A 12 -16.10 -15.81 11.73
N PRO A 13 -16.48 -14.56 11.98
CA PRO A 13 -16.01 -13.47 11.14
C PRO A 13 -14.52 -13.24 11.37
N VAL A 14 -13.82 -13.01 10.30
CA VAL A 14 -12.44 -12.55 10.36
C VAL A 14 -12.51 -11.04 10.39
N THR A 15 -12.34 -10.46 11.56
CA THR A 15 -12.25 -9.02 11.65
C THR A 15 -10.85 -8.63 11.22
N ALA A 16 -10.78 -7.80 10.22
CA ALA A 16 -9.53 -7.31 9.71
C ALA A 16 -9.59 -5.80 9.67
N PHE A 17 -8.41 -5.19 9.57
CA PHE A 17 -8.30 -3.76 9.35
C PHE A 17 -8.54 -3.41 7.90
N ALA A 18 -9.12 -4.34 7.14
CA ALA A 18 -9.25 -4.21 5.70
C ALA A 18 -10.01 -2.94 5.32
N TYR A 19 -9.36 -2.09 4.55
CA TYR A 19 -9.95 -0.92 3.96
C TYR A 19 -9.52 -0.88 2.49
N PRO A 20 -10.33 -0.29 1.61
CA PRO A 20 -9.93 -0.19 0.22
C PRO A 20 -8.74 0.74 0.06
N ILE A 21 -7.83 0.34 -0.81
CA ILE A 21 -6.66 1.14 -1.16
C ILE A 21 -6.71 1.40 -2.65
N GLU A 22 -6.81 2.68 -3.02
CA GLU A 22 -6.77 3.10 -4.42
C GLU A 22 -5.39 3.64 -4.74
N VAL A 23 -4.80 3.17 -5.82
CA VAL A 23 -3.49 3.64 -6.26
C VAL A 23 -3.63 4.32 -7.62
N GLU A 24 -3.18 5.57 -7.67
CA GLU A 24 -3.02 6.31 -8.90
C GLU A 24 -1.53 6.31 -9.24
N LYS A 25 -1.17 5.77 -10.38
CA LYS A 25 0.22 5.60 -10.75
C LYS A 25 0.59 6.44 -11.96
N GLN A 26 1.77 7.04 -11.92
CA GLN A 26 2.34 7.80 -13.02
C GLN A 26 3.81 7.43 -13.15
N TYR A 27 4.14 6.72 -14.21
CA TYR A 27 5.51 6.29 -14.46
C TYR A 27 6.03 6.91 -15.76
N GLN A 28 7.27 7.36 -15.73
CA GLN A 28 7.94 7.90 -16.91
C GLN A 28 9.32 7.29 -17.00
N GLY A 29 9.56 6.47 -18.04
CA GLY A 29 10.87 5.93 -18.31
C GLY A 29 11.37 4.89 -17.32
N VAL A 30 10.49 4.32 -16.51
CA VAL A 30 10.83 3.30 -15.52
C VAL A 30 9.81 2.17 -15.56
N LYS A 31 10.22 1.00 -15.10
CA LYS A 31 9.37 -0.18 -15.02
C LYS A 31 9.14 -0.52 -13.57
N ILE A 32 7.96 -0.17 -13.08
CA ILE A 32 7.63 -0.26 -11.67
C ILE A 32 6.40 -1.15 -11.49
N ASP A 33 6.44 -1.95 -10.44
CA ASP A 33 5.31 -2.70 -9.94
C ASP A 33 5.11 -2.34 -8.48
N TYR A 34 3.93 -2.62 -7.93
CA TYR A 34 3.66 -2.33 -6.53
C TYR A 34 2.69 -3.34 -5.94
N VAL A 35 2.77 -3.47 -4.61
CA VAL A 35 1.83 -4.24 -3.81
C VAL A 35 1.45 -3.38 -2.62
N THR A 36 0.16 -3.27 -2.34
CA THR A 36 -0.33 -2.50 -1.19
C THR A 36 -0.70 -3.44 -0.06
N ARG A 37 -0.58 -2.93 1.18
CA ARG A 37 -0.94 -3.68 2.38
C ARG A 37 -1.56 -2.77 3.42
N ASP A 38 -2.61 -3.26 4.07
CA ASP A 38 -3.22 -2.61 5.22
C ASP A 38 -2.57 -3.18 6.48
N LEU A 39 -1.58 -2.47 7.01
CA LEU A 39 -0.81 -2.94 8.17
C LEU A 39 -1.60 -2.86 9.47
N PHE A 40 -2.22 -1.73 9.71
CA PHE A 40 -3.05 -1.46 10.89
C PHE A 40 -4.23 -0.60 10.47
N TYR A 41 -5.16 -0.41 11.40
CA TYR A 41 -6.33 0.42 11.15
C TYR A 41 -5.99 1.87 10.77
N ASP A 42 -4.79 2.33 11.14
CA ASP A 42 -4.33 3.69 10.87
C ASP A 42 -3.06 3.75 10.03
N THR A 43 -2.58 2.63 9.54
CA THR A 43 -1.29 2.55 8.84
C THR A 43 -1.42 1.73 7.57
N GLY A 44 -1.08 2.34 6.46
CA GLY A 44 -1.01 1.66 5.17
C GLY A 44 0.40 1.60 4.65
N ALA A 45 0.66 0.66 3.75
CA ALA A 45 1.97 0.45 3.18
C ALA A 45 1.89 0.09 1.70
N ILE A 46 2.97 0.37 1.00
CA ILE A 46 3.14 -0.04 -0.39
C ILE A 46 4.58 -0.51 -0.57
N THR A 47 4.73 -1.62 -1.26
CA THR A 47 6.04 -2.10 -1.68
C THR A 47 6.21 -1.73 -3.15
N VAL A 48 7.24 -0.99 -3.45
CA VAL A 48 7.55 -0.52 -4.81
C VAL A 48 8.70 -1.33 -5.33
N SER A 49 8.53 -1.98 -6.48
CA SER A 49 9.54 -2.83 -7.09
C SER A 49 9.95 -2.26 -8.43
N ASN A 50 11.25 -2.11 -8.64
CA ASN A 50 11.82 -1.66 -9.89
C ASN A 50 12.39 -2.86 -10.64
N PHE A 51 11.71 -3.28 -11.69
CA PHE A 51 12.18 -4.40 -12.50
C PHE A 51 12.83 -3.95 -13.82
N GLY A 52 13.16 -2.67 -13.90
CA GLY A 52 13.85 -2.11 -15.06
C GLY A 52 15.35 -2.08 -14.87
N ASP A 53 16.02 -1.43 -15.81
CA ASP A 53 17.49 -1.38 -15.87
C ASP A 53 18.07 -0.10 -15.25
N VAL A 54 17.24 0.86 -14.94
CA VAL A 54 17.67 2.15 -14.40
C VAL A 54 17.08 2.34 -13.01
N ASP A 55 17.83 3.06 -12.18
CA ASP A 55 17.32 3.43 -10.87
C ASP A 55 16.12 4.37 -11.01
N ALA A 56 15.17 4.23 -10.13
CA ALA A 56 13.95 5.04 -10.14
C ALA A 56 13.89 5.89 -8.89
N ARG A 57 13.39 7.11 -9.06
CA ARG A 57 13.06 8.00 -7.96
C ARG A 57 11.54 8.08 -7.90
N CYS A 58 10.99 7.70 -6.76
CA CYS A 58 9.54 7.63 -6.59
C CYS A 58 9.08 8.54 -5.47
N ALA A 59 7.94 9.17 -5.70
CA ALA A 59 7.21 9.91 -4.68
C ALA A 59 5.91 9.18 -4.40
N VAL A 60 5.67 8.91 -3.12
CA VAL A 60 4.47 8.20 -2.68
C VAL A 60 3.69 9.14 -1.77
N VAL A 61 2.48 9.48 -2.15
CA VAL A 61 1.60 10.35 -1.37
C VAL A 61 0.45 9.50 -0.84
N PHE A 62 0.35 9.43 0.48
CA PHE A 62 -0.74 8.71 1.16
C PHE A 62 -1.76 9.74 1.63
N ALA A 63 -3.02 9.50 1.34
CA ALA A 63 -4.11 10.38 1.77
C ALA A 63 -5.19 9.58 2.50
N ASN A 64 -5.56 10.05 3.68
CA ASN A 64 -6.62 9.49 4.49
C ASN A 64 -7.66 10.56 4.76
N GLY A 65 -8.64 10.69 3.84
CA GLY A 65 -9.72 11.66 3.99
C GLY A 65 -9.21 13.09 4.17
N PRO A 66 -9.71 13.81 5.19
CA PRO A 66 -9.37 15.21 5.39
C PRO A 66 -8.01 15.42 6.06
N GLU A 67 -7.34 14.37 6.54
CA GLU A 67 -6.03 14.55 7.15
C GLU A 67 -5.01 15.01 6.11
N ALA A 68 -3.98 15.69 6.58
CA ALA A 68 -2.90 16.14 5.71
C ALA A 68 -2.23 14.94 5.06
N PRO A 69 -2.01 14.96 3.74
CA PRO A 69 -1.34 13.84 3.08
C PRO A 69 0.07 13.60 3.63
N ARG A 70 0.50 12.37 3.58
CA ARG A 70 1.86 11.97 3.95
C ARG A 70 2.63 11.66 2.70
N THR A 71 3.70 12.41 2.46
CA THR A 71 4.56 12.21 1.29
C THR A 71 5.84 11.52 1.69
N ARG A 72 6.18 10.47 0.95
CA ARG A 72 7.44 9.73 1.14
C ARG A 72 8.17 9.70 -0.19
N ARG A 73 9.45 10.04 -0.18
CA ARG A 73 10.28 9.97 -1.36
C ARG A 73 11.33 8.90 -1.17
N VAL A 74 11.43 8.00 -2.15
CA VAL A 74 12.36 6.88 -2.08
C VAL A 74 13.05 6.72 -3.42
N GLN A 75 14.27 6.22 -3.37
CA GLN A 75 14.98 5.79 -4.57
C GLN A 75 15.00 4.27 -4.58
N VAL A 76 14.55 3.69 -5.67
CA VAL A 76 14.47 2.25 -5.84
C VAL A 76 15.47 1.86 -6.90
N ALA A 77 16.56 1.24 -6.50
CA ALA A 77 17.59 0.82 -7.43
C ALA A 77 17.05 -0.23 -8.40
N ALA A 78 17.65 -0.29 -9.59
CA ALA A 78 17.26 -1.28 -10.59
C ALA A 78 17.29 -2.69 -9.99
N GLY A 79 16.22 -3.45 -10.19
CA GLY A 79 16.10 -4.81 -9.68
C GLY A 79 15.82 -4.91 -8.18
N LYS A 80 15.53 -3.81 -7.51
CA LYS A 80 15.29 -3.78 -6.07
C LYS A 80 13.86 -3.37 -5.75
N SER A 81 13.51 -3.55 -4.47
CA SER A 81 12.20 -3.16 -3.93
C SER A 81 12.39 -2.35 -2.67
N MET A 82 11.45 -1.46 -2.41
CA MET A 82 11.42 -0.64 -1.20
C MET A 82 10.03 -0.67 -0.60
N ASP A 83 9.97 -0.79 0.71
CA ASP A 83 8.72 -0.71 1.47
C ASP A 83 8.54 0.71 1.98
N VAL A 84 7.34 1.23 1.78
CA VAL A 84 7.00 2.59 2.19
C VAL A 84 5.69 2.53 2.96
N SER A 85 5.63 3.18 4.09
CA SER A 85 4.42 3.19 4.91
C SER A 85 4.12 4.57 5.44
N ALA A 86 2.87 4.78 5.84
CA ALA A 86 2.44 6.00 6.46
C ALA A 86 1.40 5.69 7.53
N LYS A 87 1.54 6.38 8.66
CA LYS A 87 0.62 6.28 9.78
C LYS A 87 -0.17 7.58 9.89
N PHE A 88 -1.47 7.44 10.14
CA PHE A 88 -2.38 8.56 10.29
C PHE A 88 -2.87 8.65 11.72
N ASN A 89 -3.52 9.77 12.06
CA ASN A 89 -4.06 9.98 13.40
C ASN A 89 -5.40 9.29 13.57
N ARG A 90 -6.13 9.10 12.49
CA ARG A 90 -7.46 8.49 12.51
C ARG A 90 -7.45 7.15 11.79
N SER A 91 -8.45 6.34 12.10
CA SER A 91 -8.67 5.09 11.36
C SER A 91 -8.84 5.37 9.88
N ILE A 92 -8.28 4.51 9.07
CA ILE A 92 -8.39 4.62 7.62
C ILE A 92 -9.68 3.93 7.20
N ILE A 93 -10.55 4.69 6.53
CA ILE A 93 -11.76 4.16 5.90
C ILE A 93 -11.46 3.82 4.44
N LYS A 94 -10.70 4.68 3.79
CA LYS A 94 -10.25 4.50 2.42
C LYS A 94 -8.91 5.20 2.26
N LEU A 95 -7.93 4.45 1.81
CA LEU A 95 -6.59 5.00 1.60
C LEU A 95 -6.39 5.27 0.12
N ARG A 96 -5.93 6.47 -0.20
CA ARG A 96 -5.54 6.84 -1.55
C ARG A 96 -4.04 7.00 -1.58
N ILE A 97 -3.43 6.38 -2.58
CA ILE A 97 -1.99 6.46 -2.78
C ILE A 97 -1.73 6.97 -4.19
N LYS A 98 -0.91 7.99 -4.27
CA LYS A 98 -0.43 8.49 -5.55
C LYS A 98 1.05 8.13 -5.67
N LEU A 99 1.37 7.28 -6.63
CA LEU A 99 2.71 6.78 -6.85
C LEU A 99 3.25 7.36 -8.16
N SER A 100 4.29 8.18 -8.06
CA SER A 100 4.93 8.80 -9.21
C SER A 100 6.39 8.37 -9.24
N CYS A 101 6.84 7.84 -10.36
CA CYS A 101 8.21 7.39 -10.51
C CYS A 101 8.82 7.89 -11.80
N GLU A 102 10.10 8.22 -11.74
CA GLU A 102 10.89 8.67 -12.88
C GLU A 102 12.32 8.16 -12.73
N PRO A 103 13.15 8.23 -13.78
CA PRO A 103 14.56 7.86 -13.64
C PRO A 103 15.25 8.75 -12.62
N ALA A 104 16.06 8.13 -11.80
CA ALA A 104 16.84 8.85 -10.80
C ALA A 104 18.04 9.57 -11.42
#